data_b5dacedc8675a7b8214f8bdefec6c50a
#
_entry.id   b5dacedc8675a7b8214f8bdefec6c50a
#
_cell.length_a   1.000
_cell.length_b   1.000
_cell.length_c   1.000
_cell.angle_alpha   90.00
_cell.angle_beta   90.00
_cell.angle_gamma   90.00
#
_symmetry.space_group_name_H-M   'P 1'
#
loop_
_entity.id
_entity.type
_entity.pdbx_description
1 polymer ?
#
loop_
_entity_poly.entity_id
_entity_poly.type
_entity_poly.pdbx_seq_one_letter_code
_entity_poly.pdbx_strand_id
1 'polypeptide(L)'
;MILAVDIGNTYIKAGCCKGDEILFVEKISSGIRRTSIEYVVLLREILEIHNIKPTDITGAITASVVPEITENVNTALKKVTGCNVIAVGPGVKTGLSIVIDNPAQLGADLAAGAVAAIEGYGYPVVFFDMGTAITASVIDKNRNFAGGIIMPGISTSLDALAGNASLLHSIALGKPKSLIGKNTADCMKSGLV
;
A
#
# COMPACT_ATOMS: atom_id res chain seq x y z
N MET A 1 -13.54 15.92 -5.85
CA MET A 1 -12.57 14.80 -6.00
C MET A 1 -12.25 14.24 -4.63
N ILE A 2 -11.78 12.99 -4.56
CA ILE A 2 -11.35 12.33 -3.31
C ILE A 2 -9.83 12.11 -3.36
N LEU A 3 -9.14 12.51 -2.32
CA LEU A 3 -7.71 12.24 -2.14
C LEU A 3 -7.56 11.04 -1.21
N ALA A 4 -7.07 9.92 -1.74
CA ALA A 4 -6.84 8.68 -1.00
C ALA A 4 -5.34 8.50 -0.74
N VAL A 5 -4.97 8.17 0.50
CA VAL A 5 -3.57 8.00 0.88
C VAL A 5 -3.37 6.67 1.62
N ASP A 6 -2.52 5.82 1.05
CA ASP A 6 -2.07 4.58 1.66
C ASP A 6 -0.70 4.81 2.31
N ILE A 7 -0.61 4.60 3.62
CA ILE A 7 0.58 4.87 4.44
C ILE A 7 1.25 3.55 4.79
N GLY A 8 2.22 3.15 3.97
CA GLY A 8 3.05 1.97 4.18
C GLY A 8 4.39 2.27 4.83
N ASN A 9 5.09 1.22 5.26
CA ASN A 9 6.39 1.34 5.94
C ASN A 9 7.47 2.00 5.06
N THR A 10 7.50 1.69 3.77
CA THR A 10 8.53 2.18 2.83
C THR A 10 8.05 3.40 2.06
N TYR A 11 6.82 3.36 1.59
CA TYR A 11 6.23 4.40 0.73
C TYR A 11 4.83 4.77 1.21
N ILE A 12 4.52 6.05 1.05
CA ILE A 12 3.15 6.57 1.05
C ILE A 12 2.72 6.67 -0.41
N LYS A 13 1.56 6.12 -0.74
CA LYS A 13 0.92 6.28 -2.05
C LYS A 13 -0.21 7.29 -1.91
N ALA A 14 -0.18 8.35 -2.70
CA ALA A 14 -1.25 9.33 -2.77
C ALA A 14 -1.95 9.22 -4.12
N GLY A 15 -3.25 8.98 -4.11
CA GLY A 15 -4.07 8.88 -5.31
C GLY A 15 -5.25 9.84 -5.26
N CYS A 16 -5.62 10.39 -6.41
CA CYS A 16 -6.80 11.23 -6.53
C CYS A 16 -7.79 10.61 -7.50
N CYS A 17 -9.07 10.56 -7.09
CA CYS A 17 -10.15 10.05 -7.92
C CYS A 17 -11.29 11.07 -8.09
N LYS A 18 -11.94 10.97 -9.26
CA LYS A 18 -13.15 11.72 -9.59
C LYS A 18 -14.22 10.73 -10.07
N GLY A 19 -15.16 10.39 -9.18
CA GLY A 19 -16.02 9.23 -9.40
C GLY A 19 -15.17 7.96 -9.47
N ASP A 20 -15.34 7.18 -10.53
CA ASP A 20 -14.62 5.91 -10.77
C ASP A 20 -13.27 6.12 -11.50
N GLU A 21 -12.97 7.34 -11.91
CA GLU A 21 -11.73 7.65 -12.63
C GLU A 21 -10.60 7.95 -11.64
N ILE A 22 -9.48 7.24 -11.78
CA ILE A 22 -8.22 7.53 -11.08
C ILE A 22 -7.44 8.52 -11.92
N LEU A 23 -7.27 9.74 -11.39
CA LEU A 23 -6.57 10.82 -12.09
C LEU A 23 -5.05 10.67 -11.99
N PHE A 24 -4.55 10.26 -10.83
CA PHE A 24 -3.15 9.93 -10.61
C PHE A 24 -2.96 9.00 -9.41
N VAL A 25 -1.79 8.35 -9.35
CA VAL A 25 -1.26 7.68 -8.16
C VAL A 25 0.24 7.98 -8.09
N GLU A 26 0.67 8.67 -7.04
CA GLU A 26 2.06 9.01 -6.80
C GLU A 26 2.61 8.33 -5.55
N LYS A 27 3.93 8.09 -5.54
CA LYS A 27 4.64 7.51 -4.40
C LYS A 27 5.65 8.49 -3.84
N ILE A 28 5.62 8.66 -2.53
CA ILE A 28 6.67 9.34 -1.79
C ILE A 28 7.23 8.41 -0.72
N SER A 29 8.48 8.59 -0.31
CA SER A 29 9.06 7.79 0.77
C SER A 29 8.34 8.11 2.08
N SER A 30 8.10 7.12 2.95
CA SER A 30 7.33 7.31 4.19
C SER A 30 8.00 8.31 5.13
N GLY A 31 9.34 8.27 5.26
CA GLY A 31 10.09 9.27 6.01
C GLY A 31 9.61 9.42 7.46
N ILE A 32 9.79 8.39 8.28
CA ILE A 32 9.27 8.28 9.67
C ILE A 32 9.54 9.54 10.53
N ARG A 33 10.58 10.33 10.21
CA ARG A 33 10.92 11.54 10.93
C ARG A 33 10.31 12.83 10.37
N ARG A 34 9.49 12.72 9.31
CA ARG A 34 8.87 13.90 8.70
C ARG A 34 7.78 14.48 9.57
N THR A 35 7.79 15.80 9.65
CA THR A 35 6.75 16.59 10.31
C THR A 35 5.52 16.75 9.43
N SER A 36 4.40 17.15 10.01
CA SER A 36 3.18 17.40 9.24
C SER A 36 3.35 18.48 8.17
N ILE A 37 4.23 19.49 8.39
CA ILE A 37 4.45 20.55 7.40
C ILE A 37 5.23 20.05 6.18
N GLU A 38 6.16 19.11 6.35
CA GLU A 38 6.86 18.50 5.21
C GLU A 38 5.90 17.69 4.35
N TYR A 39 4.95 16.97 4.96
CA TYR A 39 3.88 16.31 4.21
C TYR A 39 2.93 17.29 3.52
N VAL A 40 2.66 18.46 4.12
CA VAL A 40 1.86 19.52 3.46
C VAL A 40 2.54 19.96 2.16
N VAL A 41 3.86 20.20 2.21
CA VAL A 41 4.62 20.62 1.02
C VAL A 41 4.55 19.54 -0.06
N LEU A 42 4.85 18.29 0.30
CA LEU A 42 4.83 17.16 -0.64
C LEU A 42 3.45 16.95 -1.29
N LEU A 43 2.39 16.98 -0.49
CA LEU A 43 1.03 16.80 -0.99
C LEU A 43 0.60 17.94 -1.92
N ARG A 44 0.98 19.20 -1.59
CA ARG A 44 0.72 20.35 -2.46
C ARG A 44 1.45 20.23 -3.78
N GLU A 45 2.72 19.84 -3.77
CA GLU A 45 3.50 19.63 -4.98
C GLU A 45 2.90 18.53 -5.87
N ILE A 46 2.47 17.41 -5.28
CA ILE A 46 1.79 16.36 -6.04
C ILE A 46 0.53 16.90 -6.72
N LEU A 47 -0.32 17.62 -6.00
CA LEU A 47 -1.54 18.21 -6.57
C LEU A 47 -1.22 19.22 -7.68
N GLU A 48 -0.19 20.05 -7.50
CA GLU A 48 0.25 21.04 -8.48
C GLU A 48 0.78 20.40 -9.76
N ILE A 49 1.62 19.36 -9.67
CA ILE A 49 2.12 18.57 -10.82
C ILE A 49 0.96 18.06 -11.68
N HIS A 50 -0.14 17.64 -11.03
CA HIS A 50 -1.32 17.12 -11.71
C HIS A 50 -2.37 18.18 -12.03
N ASN A 51 -2.06 19.49 -11.85
CA ASN A 51 -2.96 20.62 -12.08
C ASN A 51 -4.28 20.53 -11.30
N ILE A 52 -4.26 19.94 -10.11
CA ILE A 52 -5.42 19.84 -9.22
C ILE A 52 -5.32 20.88 -8.10
N LYS A 53 -6.36 21.70 -7.97
CA LYS A 53 -6.42 22.68 -6.88
C LYS A 53 -6.85 21.98 -5.58
N PRO A 54 -6.24 22.32 -4.44
CA PRO A 54 -6.70 21.78 -3.14
C PRO A 54 -8.19 21.98 -2.88
N THR A 55 -8.78 23.06 -3.39
CA THR A 55 -10.21 23.38 -3.28
C THR A 55 -11.12 22.42 -4.06
N ASP A 56 -10.58 21.67 -5.02
CA ASP A 56 -11.34 20.71 -5.81
C ASP A 56 -11.48 19.35 -5.08
N ILE A 57 -10.70 19.17 -3.99
CA ILE A 57 -10.79 18.00 -3.13
C ILE A 57 -11.96 18.19 -2.15
N THR A 58 -12.94 17.31 -2.23
CA THR A 58 -14.16 17.34 -1.40
C THR A 58 -14.14 16.30 -0.27
N GLY A 59 -13.13 15.43 -0.23
CA GLY A 59 -12.94 14.45 0.84
C GLY A 59 -11.55 13.84 0.79
N ALA A 60 -11.09 13.35 1.93
CA ALA A 60 -9.82 12.66 2.06
C ALA A 60 -9.98 11.38 2.88
N ILE A 61 -9.28 10.31 2.48
CA ILE A 61 -9.30 9.02 3.16
C ILE A 61 -7.88 8.49 3.30
N THR A 62 -7.58 7.88 4.44
CA THR A 62 -6.28 7.23 4.69
C THR A 62 -6.45 5.78 5.11
N ALA A 63 -5.59 4.91 4.60
CA ALA A 63 -5.29 3.60 5.17
C ALA A 63 -3.85 3.63 5.69
N SER A 64 -3.57 3.11 6.87
CA SER A 64 -2.23 3.15 7.45
C SER A 64 -1.89 1.89 8.20
N VAL A 65 -0.64 1.45 8.02
CA VAL A 65 0.03 0.41 8.82
C VAL A 65 1.26 0.96 9.57
N VAL A 66 1.40 2.30 9.64
CA VAL A 66 2.53 3.00 10.28
C VAL A 66 2.01 4.05 11.26
N PRO A 67 1.69 3.66 12.51
CA PRO A 67 1.09 4.54 13.51
C PRO A 67 1.89 5.84 13.75
N GLU A 68 3.22 5.77 13.69
CA GLU A 68 4.15 6.85 14.02
C GLU A 68 3.98 8.09 13.11
N ILE A 69 3.55 7.91 11.87
CA ILE A 69 3.40 9.03 10.92
C ILE A 69 1.95 9.31 10.54
N THR A 70 1.03 8.43 10.93
CA THR A 70 -0.39 8.53 10.56
C THR A 70 -0.99 9.88 10.92
N GLU A 71 -0.76 10.35 12.15
CA GLU A 71 -1.32 11.63 12.61
C GLU A 71 -0.70 12.83 11.85
N ASN A 72 0.61 12.77 11.55
CA ASN A 72 1.27 13.82 10.77
C ASN A 72 0.70 13.92 9.34
N VAL A 73 0.44 12.77 8.70
CA VAL A 73 -0.14 12.72 7.35
C VAL A 73 -1.61 13.18 7.38
N ASN A 74 -2.41 12.73 8.36
CA ASN A 74 -3.80 13.16 8.51
C ASN A 74 -3.90 14.68 8.74
N THR A 75 -3.03 15.22 9.58
CA THR A 75 -2.92 16.67 9.82
C THR A 75 -2.54 17.42 8.55
N ALA A 76 -1.61 16.88 7.76
CA ALA A 76 -1.22 17.48 6.49
C ALA A 76 -2.37 17.48 5.48
N LEU A 77 -3.06 16.35 5.34
CA LEU A 77 -4.24 16.24 4.46
C LEU A 77 -5.31 17.27 4.82
N LYS A 78 -5.64 17.37 6.11
CA LYS A 78 -6.60 18.36 6.59
C LYS A 78 -6.17 19.79 6.29
N LYS A 79 -4.89 20.13 6.47
CA LYS A 79 -4.35 21.47 6.15
C LYS A 79 -4.34 21.77 4.67
N VAL A 80 -4.10 20.78 3.81
CA VAL A 80 -4.05 20.96 2.35
C VAL A 80 -5.45 21.08 1.76
N THR A 81 -6.36 20.19 2.15
CA THR A 81 -7.67 20.06 1.51
C THR A 81 -8.79 20.81 2.23
N GLY A 82 -8.61 21.13 3.51
CA GLY A 82 -9.68 21.64 4.37
C GLY A 82 -10.75 20.59 4.74
N CYS A 83 -10.65 19.37 4.24
CA CYS A 83 -11.63 18.31 4.48
C CYS A 83 -11.36 17.55 5.80
N ASN A 84 -12.40 16.93 6.34
CA ASN A 84 -12.21 15.90 7.34
C ASN A 84 -11.62 14.66 6.69
N VAL A 85 -10.62 14.06 7.34
CA VAL A 85 -9.96 12.84 6.87
C VAL A 85 -10.63 11.64 7.50
N ILE A 86 -11.05 10.68 6.69
CA ILE A 86 -11.55 9.38 7.15
C ILE A 86 -10.36 8.43 7.22
N ALA A 87 -10.02 7.97 8.42
CA ALA A 87 -8.99 6.94 8.57
C ALA A 87 -9.65 5.56 8.57
N VAL A 88 -9.27 4.70 7.62
CA VAL A 88 -9.73 3.30 7.57
C VAL A 88 -9.21 2.57 8.80
N GLY A 89 -10.10 1.94 9.54
CA GLY A 89 -9.75 1.22 10.76
C GLY A 89 -10.99 0.74 11.51
N PRO A 90 -10.83 0.28 12.76
CA PRO A 90 -11.94 -0.20 13.58
C PRO A 90 -13.06 0.84 13.67
N GLY A 91 -14.30 0.41 13.41
CA GLY A 91 -15.48 1.28 13.43
C GLY A 91 -15.86 1.93 12.10
N VAL A 92 -15.00 1.89 11.08
CA VAL A 92 -15.35 2.32 9.72
C VAL A 92 -16.15 1.21 9.03
N LYS A 93 -17.35 1.56 8.57
CA LYS A 93 -18.22 0.61 7.86
C LYS A 93 -17.74 0.43 6.42
N THR A 94 -16.92 -0.56 6.18
CA THR A 94 -16.40 -0.93 4.84
C THR A 94 -17.33 -1.87 4.08
N GLY A 95 -18.36 -2.42 4.73
CA GLY A 95 -19.19 -3.48 4.17
C GLY A 95 -18.49 -4.85 4.06
N LEU A 96 -17.26 -4.95 4.57
CA LEU A 96 -16.48 -6.18 4.62
C LEU A 96 -16.77 -6.92 5.96
N SER A 97 -17.16 -8.18 5.87
CA SER A 97 -17.21 -9.08 7.02
C SER A 97 -15.83 -9.73 7.20
N ILE A 98 -15.27 -9.66 8.41
CA ILE A 98 -13.93 -10.17 8.72
C ILE A 98 -14.09 -11.37 9.66
N VAL A 99 -13.73 -12.58 9.22
CA VAL A 99 -13.96 -13.83 9.96
C VAL A 99 -12.65 -14.51 10.39
N ILE A 100 -11.56 -13.75 10.48
CA ILE A 100 -10.30 -14.22 11.07
C ILE A 100 -10.37 -14.22 12.59
N ASP A 101 -9.46 -14.93 13.25
CA ASP A 101 -9.46 -15.12 14.72
C ASP A 101 -9.49 -13.78 15.49
N ASN A 102 -8.76 -12.78 15.02
CA ASN A 102 -8.76 -11.44 15.60
C ASN A 102 -8.95 -10.37 14.52
N PRO A 103 -10.19 -9.93 14.25
CA PRO A 103 -10.48 -8.93 13.22
C PRO A 103 -9.73 -7.60 13.38
N ALA A 104 -9.36 -7.23 14.61
CA ALA A 104 -8.61 -5.99 14.88
C ALA A 104 -7.15 -6.03 14.38
N GLN A 105 -6.63 -7.19 14.03
CA GLN A 105 -5.29 -7.35 13.46
C GLN A 105 -5.27 -7.16 11.95
N LEU A 106 -6.41 -7.07 11.27
CA LEU A 106 -6.43 -6.81 9.84
C LEU A 106 -5.93 -5.39 9.55
N GLY A 107 -4.86 -5.29 8.77
CA GLY A 107 -4.32 -4.02 8.32
C GLY A 107 -5.36 -3.21 7.52
N ALA A 108 -5.32 -1.90 7.66
CA ALA A 108 -6.24 -1.01 6.95
C ALA A 108 -6.07 -1.08 5.42
N ASP A 109 -4.84 -1.29 4.96
CA ASP A 109 -4.46 -1.53 3.57
C ASP A 109 -5.12 -2.79 3.01
N LEU A 110 -5.05 -3.91 3.73
CA LEU A 110 -5.68 -5.18 3.32
C LEU A 110 -7.22 -5.08 3.35
N ALA A 111 -7.79 -4.35 4.31
CA ALA A 111 -9.22 -4.09 4.33
C ALA A 111 -9.65 -3.26 3.10
N ALA A 112 -8.91 -2.22 2.75
CA ALA A 112 -9.17 -1.41 1.55
C ALA A 112 -9.00 -2.23 0.27
N GLY A 113 -7.92 -3.04 0.18
CA GLY A 113 -7.67 -3.94 -0.94
C GLY A 113 -8.78 -4.99 -1.13
N ALA A 114 -9.29 -5.54 -0.02
CA ALA A 114 -10.39 -6.50 -0.04
C ALA A 114 -11.68 -5.89 -0.62
N VAL A 115 -12.03 -4.67 -0.18
CA VAL A 115 -13.18 -3.94 -0.73
C VAL A 115 -13.00 -3.68 -2.22
N ALA A 116 -11.83 -3.20 -2.64
CA ALA A 116 -11.53 -2.94 -4.04
C ALA A 116 -11.59 -4.23 -4.90
N ALA A 117 -11.07 -5.35 -4.38
CA ALA A 117 -11.13 -6.63 -5.07
C ALA A 117 -12.57 -7.13 -5.25
N ILE A 118 -13.39 -6.99 -4.22
CA ILE A 118 -14.82 -7.36 -4.26
C ILE A 118 -15.57 -6.51 -5.29
N GLU A 119 -15.39 -5.20 -5.26
CA GLU A 119 -16.11 -4.28 -6.14
C GLU A 119 -15.64 -4.42 -7.61
N GLY A 120 -14.35 -4.68 -7.84
CA GLY A 120 -13.80 -4.80 -9.20
C GLY A 120 -13.98 -6.18 -9.84
N TYR A 121 -13.99 -7.25 -9.04
CA TYR A 121 -13.93 -8.64 -9.55
C TYR A 121 -15.01 -9.56 -8.97
N GLY A 122 -15.76 -9.09 -7.97
CA GLY A 122 -16.73 -9.93 -7.26
C GLY A 122 -16.08 -10.85 -6.22
N TYR A 123 -16.82 -11.87 -5.83
CA TYR A 123 -16.37 -12.90 -4.87
C TYR A 123 -16.90 -14.28 -5.27
N PRO A 124 -16.21 -15.42 -4.97
CA PRO A 124 -14.96 -15.47 -4.22
C PRO A 124 -13.78 -14.94 -5.03
N VAL A 125 -12.77 -14.34 -4.34
CA VAL A 125 -11.58 -13.80 -4.99
C VAL A 125 -10.35 -13.94 -4.07
N VAL A 126 -9.18 -14.16 -4.70
CA VAL A 126 -7.88 -14.04 -4.04
C VAL A 126 -7.16 -12.87 -4.66
N PHE A 127 -6.67 -11.94 -3.84
CA PHE A 127 -5.86 -10.84 -4.31
C PHE A 127 -4.49 -10.82 -3.64
N PHE A 128 -3.52 -10.29 -4.36
CA PHE A 128 -2.14 -10.17 -3.89
C PHE A 128 -1.79 -8.69 -3.73
N ASP A 129 -1.24 -8.33 -2.58
CA ASP A 129 -0.52 -7.07 -2.41
C ASP A 129 0.98 -7.35 -2.42
N MET A 130 1.69 -6.73 -3.35
CA MET A 130 3.13 -6.98 -3.59
C MET A 130 3.94 -5.76 -3.15
N GLY A 131 4.34 -5.77 -1.89
CA GLY A 131 5.11 -4.71 -1.24
C GLY A 131 6.38 -5.22 -0.55
N THR A 132 6.69 -4.63 0.60
CA THR A 132 7.75 -5.08 1.52
C THR A 132 7.51 -6.53 1.98
N ALA A 133 6.25 -6.87 2.24
CA ALA A 133 5.75 -8.24 2.26
C ALA A 133 4.88 -8.47 1.03
N ILE A 134 4.74 -9.72 0.60
CA ILE A 134 3.70 -10.15 -0.33
C ILE A 134 2.62 -10.79 0.50
N THR A 135 1.39 -10.28 0.40
CA THR A 135 0.24 -10.89 1.06
C THR A 135 -0.71 -11.45 0.00
N ALA A 136 -1.16 -12.70 0.19
CA ALA A 136 -2.26 -13.28 -0.57
C ALA A 136 -3.48 -13.34 0.35
N SER A 137 -4.51 -12.58 0.02
CA SER A 137 -5.73 -12.43 0.83
C SER A 137 -6.91 -13.10 0.15
N VAL A 138 -7.74 -13.77 0.94
CA VAL A 138 -8.85 -14.61 0.47
C VAL A 138 -10.18 -14.00 0.89
N ILE A 139 -11.04 -13.73 -0.08
CA ILE A 139 -12.45 -13.42 0.11
C ILE A 139 -13.26 -14.65 -0.26
N ASP A 140 -14.07 -15.15 0.66
CA ASP A 140 -14.88 -16.33 0.44
C ASP A 140 -16.17 -16.04 -0.39
N LYS A 141 -16.91 -17.11 -0.68
CA LYS A 141 -18.18 -17.03 -1.43
C LYS A 141 -19.30 -16.25 -0.72
N ASN A 142 -19.13 -15.95 0.57
CA ASN A 142 -20.08 -15.21 1.38
C ASN A 142 -19.65 -13.74 1.58
N ARG A 143 -18.66 -13.25 0.80
CA ARG A 143 -18.10 -11.92 0.90
C ARG A 143 -17.33 -11.67 2.21
N ASN A 144 -16.84 -12.72 2.88
CA ASN A 144 -16.05 -12.59 4.08
C ASN A 144 -14.55 -12.54 3.76
N PHE A 145 -13.81 -11.69 4.47
CA PHE A 145 -12.35 -11.81 4.54
C PHE A 145 -12.01 -13.02 5.41
N ALA A 146 -11.60 -14.10 4.76
CA ALA A 146 -11.40 -15.40 5.41
C ALA A 146 -9.98 -15.60 5.95
N GLY A 147 -9.03 -14.74 5.58
CA GLY A 147 -7.64 -14.83 5.98
C GLY A 147 -6.68 -14.66 4.82
N GLY A 148 -5.42 -15.00 5.03
CA GLY A 148 -4.40 -14.84 3.99
C GLY A 148 -3.09 -15.51 4.33
N ILE A 149 -2.12 -15.34 3.42
CA ILE A 149 -0.75 -15.82 3.52
C ILE A 149 0.16 -14.61 3.45
N ILE A 150 1.18 -14.56 4.29
CA ILE A 150 2.20 -13.49 4.29
C ILE A 150 3.54 -14.11 3.92
N MET A 151 4.17 -13.54 2.91
CA MET A 151 5.49 -13.94 2.41
C MET A 151 6.43 -12.74 2.39
N PRO A 152 7.75 -12.94 2.48
CA PRO A 152 8.68 -11.83 2.26
C PRO A 152 8.52 -11.25 0.85
N GLY A 153 8.56 -9.92 0.73
CA GLY A 153 8.59 -9.24 -0.56
C GLY A 153 9.88 -9.54 -1.33
N ILE A 154 9.87 -9.30 -2.64
CA ILE A 154 11.01 -9.65 -3.51
C ILE A 154 12.29 -8.93 -3.06
N SER A 155 12.23 -7.63 -2.79
CA SER A 155 13.39 -6.87 -2.28
C SER A 155 13.83 -7.37 -0.90
N THR A 156 12.88 -7.63 0.01
CA THR A 156 13.16 -8.16 1.34
C THR A 156 13.85 -9.52 1.27
N SER A 157 13.41 -10.40 0.38
CA SER A 157 14.04 -11.70 0.16
C SER A 157 15.46 -11.57 -0.38
N LEU A 158 15.68 -10.63 -1.32
CA LEU A 158 16.98 -10.36 -1.88
C LEU A 158 17.97 -9.82 -0.83
N ASP A 159 17.53 -8.86 -0.03
CA ASP A 159 18.32 -8.27 1.04
C ASP A 159 18.67 -9.32 2.11
N ALA A 160 17.71 -10.21 2.43
CA ALA A 160 17.93 -11.30 3.37
C ALA A 160 18.97 -12.31 2.84
N LEU A 161 18.92 -12.67 1.57
CA LEU A 161 19.93 -13.54 0.94
C LEU A 161 21.32 -12.90 0.97
N ALA A 162 21.42 -11.63 0.55
CA ALA A 162 22.69 -10.91 0.52
C ALA A 162 23.27 -10.65 1.92
N GLY A 163 22.40 -10.44 2.93
CA GLY A 163 22.83 -10.18 4.30
C GLY A 163 23.20 -11.41 5.11
N ASN A 164 22.65 -12.59 4.78
CA ASN A 164 22.83 -13.82 5.58
C ASN A 164 23.70 -14.88 4.90
N ALA A 165 24.04 -14.75 3.62
CA ALA A 165 24.86 -15.72 2.90
C ALA A 165 26.17 -15.08 2.42
N SER A 166 27.29 -15.48 3.00
CA SER A 166 28.61 -14.84 2.81
C SER A 166 29.08 -14.78 1.34
N LEU A 167 28.60 -15.67 0.48
CA LEU A 167 28.97 -15.72 -0.94
C LEU A 167 27.94 -15.06 -1.86
N LEU A 168 26.81 -14.57 -1.31
CA LEU A 168 25.80 -13.86 -2.06
C LEU A 168 25.94 -12.35 -1.82
N HIS A 169 26.00 -11.60 -2.91
CA HIS A 169 26.10 -10.15 -2.84
C HIS A 169 24.80 -9.50 -3.29
N SER A 170 24.56 -8.26 -2.87
CA SER A 170 23.43 -7.47 -3.34
C SER A 170 23.47 -7.34 -4.86
N ILE A 171 22.35 -7.59 -5.51
CA ILE A 171 22.18 -7.49 -6.95
C ILE A 171 20.97 -6.62 -7.27
N ALA A 172 20.97 -5.98 -8.43
CA ALA A 172 19.79 -5.27 -8.91
C ALA A 172 18.68 -6.27 -9.30
N LEU A 173 17.45 -5.96 -8.87
CA LEU A 173 16.26 -6.69 -9.34
C LEU A 173 16.15 -6.59 -10.86
N GLY A 174 15.69 -7.67 -11.46
CA GLY A 174 15.48 -7.72 -12.90
C GLY A 174 15.09 -9.12 -13.36
N LYS A 175 14.59 -9.21 -14.57
CA LYS A 175 14.22 -10.50 -15.18
C LYS A 175 15.45 -11.41 -15.30
N PRO A 176 15.39 -12.68 -14.83
CA PRO A 176 16.44 -13.64 -15.10
C PRO A 176 16.54 -13.98 -16.60
N LYS A 177 17.72 -14.33 -17.08
CA LYS A 177 17.91 -14.71 -18.49
C LYS A 177 17.22 -16.03 -18.83
N SER A 178 17.14 -16.93 -17.85
CA SER A 178 16.49 -18.25 -17.98
C SER A 178 16.01 -18.72 -16.62
N LEU A 179 15.05 -19.64 -16.59
CA LEU A 179 14.53 -20.25 -15.35
C LEU A 179 15.65 -20.92 -14.53
N ILE A 180 16.58 -21.57 -15.19
CA ILE A 180 17.77 -22.11 -14.54
C ILE A 180 18.93 -21.14 -14.79
N GLY A 181 19.31 -20.38 -13.75
CA GLY A 181 20.42 -19.44 -13.82
C GLY A 181 21.77 -20.17 -14.00
N LYS A 182 22.71 -19.55 -14.72
CA LYS A 182 24.07 -20.09 -14.93
C LYS A 182 25.16 -19.29 -14.23
N ASN A 183 24.78 -18.30 -13.44
CA ASN A 183 25.64 -17.51 -12.55
C ASN A 183 24.82 -17.11 -11.32
N THR A 184 25.51 -16.72 -10.26
CA THR A 184 24.89 -16.40 -8.96
C THR A 184 23.75 -15.36 -9.08
N ALA A 185 23.98 -14.30 -9.83
CA ALA A 185 22.99 -13.24 -9.97
C ALA A 185 21.71 -13.72 -10.70
N ASP A 186 21.85 -14.49 -11.79
CA ASP A 186 20.70 -15.04 -12.50
C ASP A 186 20.00 -16.15 -11.67
N CYS A 187 20.74 -16.93 -10.87
CA CYS A 187 20.14 -17.90 -9.94
C CYS A 187 19.32 -17.20 -8.86
N MET A 188 19.85 -16.14 -8.24
CA MET A 188 19.13 -15.36 -7.26
C MET A 188 17.86 -14.73 -7.85
N LYS A 189 17.95 -14.11 -9.03
CA LYS A 189 16.78 -13.53 -9.73
C LYS A 189 15.73 -14.57 -10.03
N SER A 190 16.14 -15.74 -10.52
CA SER A 190 15.22 -16.81 -10.88
C SER A 190 14.52 -17.46 -9.68
N GLY A 191 15.16 -17.46 -8.51
CA GLY A 191 14.58 -17.96 -7.28
C GLY A 191 13.60 -17.01 -6.59
N LEU A 192 13.54 -15.73 -7.04
CA LEU A 192 12.70 -14.69 -6.45
C LEU A 192 11.48 -14.34 -7.34
N VAL A 193 11.46 -14.80 -8.57
CA VAL A 193 10.41 -14.59 -9.59
C VAL A 193 9.90 -15.95 -10.05
#